data_ce30482d68755b5826003e5dab3f9f96
#
_entry.id   ce30482d68755b5826003e5dab3f9f96
#
_cell.length_a   1.000
_cell.length_b   1.000
_cell.length_c   1.000
_cell.angle_alpha   90.00
_cell.angle_beta   90.00
_cell.angle_gamma   90.00
#
_symmetry.space_group_name_H-M   'P 1'
#
loop_
_entity.id
_entity.type
_entity.pdbx_description
1 polymer ?
#
loop_
_entity_poly.entity_id
_entity_poly.type
_entity_poly.pdbx_seq_one_letter_code
_entity_poly.pdbx_strand_id
1 'polypeptide(L)'
;VHAAQDGFTMTAAGAFDIAFIGSGIACSLTLLELAQALLDGSATPAKLRIAVVERDEQFWCGIPYGPRTSPRSLAIQKLDEFVNEPERSAYIAWLERNKPRWLATFRERGGDAATRWIRDNGEAVAANRWGELYLPRHLFGLFIAEQVEAAIAALRKRNLADVVTIRGEAVSAGSAAGRHLIGLRTAEGDSTEIEADKVVVATGSPPSKSFAGRGSNPLSQNPFTYINDFYEPCEDSNLERLREALDRVERPDQRNVLVVGSNATSLEALYLMRHDRGIRDRLHSVTVISRSGALPYMICEEPPVFEFPWLNELLAVEAPRAAELMAAIRADLEIAEQRALNLADLHAAIGILVGQALRKMDLVEQEEFFCEHGMNFTKLVRRAGRDCRQASDDLVAAGKLTMLAGEVLRVDACASGEPFATVTYRIAGSERTHPVSFAAVVNCGGFEELDACTAPFLASAMQNGLCRPNRTNRGLLVNGDFEASPNFYVIGPLLGGNFNANIRFWHVESAPRIRSLAKSLAAHLVASLQPCEPPTRLNLCLTE
;
A
#
# COMPACT_ATOMS: atom_id res chain seq x y z
N VAL A 1 18.49 7.76 -21.69
CA VAL A 1 18.15 8.88 -22.58
C VAL A 1 17.87 10.04 -21.66
N HIS A 2 18.82 10.98 -21.54
CA HIS A 2 18.65 12.25 -20.81
C HIS A 2 17.65 13.10 -21.59
N ALA A 3 16.45 13.28 -21.05
CA ALA A 3 15.58 14.39 -21.43
C ALA A 3 16.04 15.62 -20.66
N ALA A 4 16.20 16.73 -21.36
CA ALA A 4 16.68 18.00 -20.84
C ALA A 4 15.81 18.43 -19.64
N GLN A 5 16.44 18.71 -18.52
CA GLN A 5 15.87 19.43 -17.39
C GLN A 5 15.78 20.90 -17.77
N ASP A 6 14.63 21.34 -18.28
CA ASP A 6 14.33 22.76 -18.27
C ASP A 6 14.03 23.16 -16.83
N GLY A 7 14.94 23.92 -16.24
CA GLY A 7 14.79 24.53 -14.93
C GLY A 7 13.60 25.50 -14.93
N PHE A 8 12.46 25.07 -14.40
CA PHE A 8 11.29 25.90 -14.22
C PHE A 8 11.47 26.77 -12.97
N THR A 9 11.84 28.02 -13.18
CA THR A 9 11.66 29.09 -12.20
C THR A 9 10.15 29.32 -12.07
N MET A 10 9.52 28.93 -10.96
CA MET A 10 8.09 29.12 -10.70
C MET A 10 7.80 30.60 -10.45
N THR A 11 7.54 31.35 -11.52
CA THR A 11 6.81 32.60 -11.43
C THR A 11 5.32 32.29 -11.51
N ALA A 12 4.54 32.75 -10.52
CA ALA A 12 3.06 32.79 -10.42
C ALA A 12 2.32 31.86 -11.40
N ALA A 13 2.33 30.56 -11.11
CA ALA A 13 1.53 29.60 -11.85
C ALA A 13 0.05 29.88 -11.54
N GLY A 14 -0.74 30.33 -12.55
CA GLY A 14 -2.19 30.44 -12.38
C GLY A 14 -2.80 29.15 -11.85
N ALA A 15 -4.01 29.23 -11.28
CA ALA A 15 -4.70 28.11 -10.63
C ALA A 15 -4.81 26.88 -11.53
N PHE A 16 -4.82 25.71 -10.90
CA PHE A 16 -5.06 24.42 -11.55
C PHE A 16 -6.53 24.03 -11.42
N ASP A 17 -7.07 23.34 -12.41
CA ASP A 17 -8.41 22.77 -12.33
C ASP A 17 -8.42 21.57 -11.37
N ILE A 18 -7.34 20.76 -11.41
CA ILE A 18 -7.17 19.58 -10.54
C ILE A 18 -5.73 19.52 -10.04
N ALA A 19 -5.53 19.26 -8.74
CA ALA A 19 -4.22 18.94 -8.17
C ALA A 19 -4.25 17.55 -7.55
N PHE A 20 -3.40 16.65 -8.01
CA PHE A 20 -3.13 15.35 -7.38
C PHE A 20 -1.98 15.49 -6.38
N ILE A 21 -2.21 15.04 -5.15
CA ILE A 21 -1.19 15.01 -4.09
C ILE A 21 -0.70 13.59 -3.91
N GLY A 22 0.51 13.32 -4.38
CA GLY A 22 1.11 12.00 -4.56
C GLY A 22 0.88 11.45 -5.97
N SER A 23 1.95 10.91 -6.59
CA SER A 23 1.93 10.33 -7.94
C SER A 23 2.03 8.80 -7.95
N GLY A 24 1.63 8.15 -6.86
CA GLY A 24 1.61 6.69 -6.78
C GLY A 24 0.56 6.04 -7.67
N ILE A 25 0.42 4.71 -7.58
CA ILE A 25 -0.49 3.92 -8.44
C ILE A 25 -1.93 4.43 -8.39
N ALA A 26 -2.41 4.94 -7.25
CA ALA A 26 -3.76 5.48 -7.14
C ALA A 26 -3.96 6.74 -8.02
N CYS A 27 -3.01 7.66 -7.98
CA CYS A 27 -2.98 8.81 -8.89
C CYS A 27 -2.87 8.36 -10.36
N SER A 28 -1.89 7.50 -10.66
CA SER A 28 -1.61 7.04 -12.02
C SER A 28 -2.81 6.39 -12.68
N LEU A 29 -3.48 5.47 -11.97
CA LEU A 29 -4.68 4.81 -12.49
C LEU A 29 -5.85 5.79 -12.64
N THR A 30 -6.02 6.76 -11.73
CA THR A 30 -7.06 7.79 -11.85
C THR A 30 -6.79 8.70 -13.05
N LEU A 31 -5.52 9.11 -13.24
CA LEU A 31 -5.13 9.94 -14.38
C LEU A 31 -5.30 9.21 -15.72
N LEU A 32 -5.00 7.91 -15.78
CA LEU A 32 -5.24 7.09 -16.98
C LEU A 32 -6.72 7.01 -17.33
N GLU A 33 -7.61 6.78 -16.35
CA GLU A 33 -9.06 6.76 -16.58
C GLU A 33 -9.60 8.14 -16.98
N LEU A 34 -9.13 9.20 -16.32
CA LEU A 34 -9.47 10.57 -16.67
C LEU A 34 -9.02 10.91 -18.10
N ALA A 35 -7.78 10.54 -18.45
CA ALA A 35 -7.24 10.74 -19.79
C ALA A 35 -8.06 10.00 -20.86
N GLN A 36 -8.43 8.75 -20.59
CA GLN A 36 -9.26 7.97 -21.51
C GLN A 36 -10.62 8.64 -21.74
N ALA A 37 -11.29 9.06 -20.67
CA ALA A 37 -12.59 9.73 -20.77
C ALA A 37 -12.53 11.05 -21.55
N LEU A 38 -11.46 11.84 -21.36
CA LEU A 38 -11.23 13.07 -22.13
C LEU A 38 -10.93 12.78 -23.60
N LEU A 39 -10.14 11.75 -23.90
CA LEU A 39 -9.78 11.34 -25.27
C LEU A 39 -10.99 10.79 -26.04
N ASP A 40 -11.91 10.12 -25.35
CA ASP A 40 -13.16 9.59 -25.94
C ASP A 40 -14.23 10.67 -26.18
N GLY A 41 -13.95 11.92 -25.78
CA GLY A 41 -14.87 13.04 -25.97
C GLY A 41 -16.03 13.09 -25.00
N SER A 42 -15.94 12.37 -23.88
CA SER A 42 -16.97 12.33 -22.82
C SER A 42 -17.15 13.67 -22.11
N ALA A 43 -16.19 14.58 -22.25
CA ALA A 43 -16.26 15.96 -21.78
C ALA A 43 -15.44 16.85 -22.71
N THR A 44 -15.93 18.05 -23.00
CA THR A 44 -15.17 19.09 -23.70
C THR A 44 -15.17 20.38 -22.87
N PRO A 45 -14.52 20.38 -21.71
CA PRO A 45 -14.23 21.63 -21.03
C PRO A 45 -13.19 22.41 -21.83
N ALA A 46 -12.95 23.65 -21.44
CA ALA A 46 -11.73 24.35 -21.82
C ALA A 46 -10.52 23.43 -21.45
N LYS A 47 -9.38 23.65 -22.15
CA LYS A 47 -8.16 22.87 -21.88
C LYS A 47 -7.85 22.86 -20.37
N LEU A 48 -7.78 21.66 -19.78
CA LEU A 48 -7.54 21.50 -18.36
C LEU A 48 -6.08 21.75 -17.99
N ARG A 49 -5.86 22.32 -16.81
CA ARG A 49 -4.55 22.39 -16.14
C ARG A 49 -4.54 21.48 -14.93
N ILE A 50 -3.71 20.44 -14.96
CA ILE A 50 -3.62 19.42 -13.93
C ILE A 50 -2.23 19.50 -13.28
N ALA A 51 -2.16 19.69 -11.96
CA ALA A 51 -0.93 19.55 -11.19
C ALA A 51 -0.82 18.12 -10.64
N VAL A 52 0.39 17.57 -10.63
CA VAL A 52 0.71 16.32 -9.91
C VAL A 52 1.93 16.56 -9.05
N VAL A 53 1.75 16.52 -7.73
CA VAL A 53 2.79 16.76 -6.74
C VAL A 53 3.37 15.44 -6.27
N GLU A 54 4.71 15.31 -6.30
CA GLU A 54 5.41 14.12 -5.81
C GLU A 54 6.70 14.51 -5.06
N ARG A 55 6.89 13.92 -3.88
CA ARG A 55 8.11 14.16 -3.09
C ARG A 55 9.33 13.39 -3.61
N ASP A 56 9.10 12.23 -4.22
CA ASP A 56 10.15 11.40 -4.79
C ASP A 56 10.58 11.90 -6.17
N GLU A 57 11.76 11.50 -6.58
CA GLU A 57 12.31 11.87 -7.88
C GLU A 57 11.57 11.19 -9.04
N GLN A 58 11.08 9.99 -8.82
CA GLN A 58 10.37 9.21 -9.83
C GLN A 58 8.86 9.28 -9.62
N PHE A 59 8.16 9.77 -10.64
CA PHE A 59 6.72 9.82 -10.71
C PHE A 59 6.09 8.48 -11.13
N TRP A 60 4.80 8.34 -10.90
CA TRP A 60 3.87 7.33 -11.41
C TRP A 60 3.94 5.93 -10.80
N CYS A 61 4.93 5.65 -9.97
CA CYS A 61 5.14 4.32 -9.39
C CYS A 61 4.68 4.22 -7.93
N GLY A 62 4.89 5.27 -7.14
CA GLY A 62 4.71 5.27 -5.69
C GLY A 62 5.68 4.32 -4.97
N ILE A 63 5.49 4.16 -3.66
CA ILE A 63 6.39 3.38 -2.81
C ILE A 63 6.48 1.91 -3.24
N PRO A 64 5.36 1.14 -3.41
CA PRO A 64 5.45 -0.30 -3.61
C PRO A 64 6.06 -0.73 -4.95
N TYR A 65 6.03 0.13 -5.95
CA TYR A 65 6.43 -0.21 -7.33
C TYR A 65 7.52 0.70 -7.87
N GLY A 66 8.03 1.61 -7.05
CA GLY A 66 9.03 2.62 -7.41
C GLY A 66 10.42 2.32 -6.86
N PRO A 67 11.31 3.32 -6.90
CA PRO A 67 12.73 3.17 -6.53
C PRO A 67 12.97 2.92 -5.04
N ARG A 68 11.96 3.12 -4.18
CA ARG A 68 12.04 2.77 -2.76
C ARG A 68 12.01 1.27 -2.54
N THR A 69 11.53 0.51 -3.52
CA THR A 69 11.49 -0.95 -3.52
C THR A 69 12.71 -1.52 -4.22
N SER A 70 13.34 -2.53 -3.61
CA SER A 70 14.46 -3.25 -4.22
C SER A 70 14.02 -3.94 -5.52
N PRO A 71 14.86 -3.99 -6.56
CA PRO A 71 14.61 -4.81 -7.74
C PRO A 71 14.36 -6.30 -7.44
N ARG A 72 14.77 -6.75 -6.24
CA ARG A 72 14.59 -8.14 -5.76
C ARG A 72 13.19 -8.42 -5.20
N SER A 73 12.45 -7.36 -4.82
CA SER A 73 11.14 -7.50 -4.17
C SER A 73 10.08 -7.95 -5.15
N LEU A 74 9.38 -9.03 -4.79
CA LEU A 74 8.41 -9.68 -5.65
C LEU A 74 6.98 -9.20 -5.34
N ALA A 75 6.10 -9.31 -6.33
CA ALA A 75 4.66 -9.22 -6.10
C ALA A 75 4.21 -10.35 -5.16
N ILE A 76 3.26 -10.08 -4.28
CA ILE A 76 2.73 -11.08 -3.33
C ILE A 76 1.71 -12.03 -3.96
N GLN A 77 1.28 -11.73 -5.18
CA GLN A 77 0.33 -12.51 -5.97
C GLN A 77 0.93 -12.85 -7.34
N LYS A 78 0.48 -13.95 -7.93
CA LYS A 78 0.77 -14.27 -9.34
C LYS A 78 0.19 -13.20 -10.25
N LEU A 79 0.78 -13.02 -11.44
CA LEU A 79 0.32 -11.99 -12.38
C LEU A 79 -1.17 -12.12 -12.71
N ASP A 80 -1.69 -13.34 -12.88
CA ASP A 80 -3.11 -13.59 -13.19
C ASP A 80 -4.07 -13.15 -12.06
N GLU A 81 -3.61 -13.12 -10.80
CA GLU A 81 -4.37 -12.63 -9.66
C GLU A 81 -4.12 -11.13 -9.39
N PHE A 82 -2.95 -10.65 -9.82
CA PHE A 82 -2.47 -9.30 -9.50
C PHE A 82 -3.07 -8.22 -10.41
N VAL A 83 -3.32 -8.53 -11.68
CA VAL A 83 -3.86 -7.59 -12.69
C VAL A 83 -5.01 -8.25 -13.45
N ASN A 84 -6.13 -7.53 -13.56
CA ASN A 84 -7.30 -7.97 -14.32
C ASN A 84 -7.21 -7.56 -15.80
N GLU A 85 -8.02 -8.17 -16.67
CA GLU A 85 -8.20 -7.70 -18.05
C GLU A 85 -8.90 -6.32 -18.08
N PRO A 86 -8.58 -5.46 -19.06
CA PRO A 86 -7.64 -5.66 -20.18
C PRO A 86 -6.17 -5.34 -19.84
N GLU A 87 -5.87 -4.78 -18.69
CA GLU A 87 -4.51 -4.36 -18.30
C GLU A 87 -3.54 -5.54 -18.24
N ARG A 88 -4.01 -6.73 -17.87
CA ARG A 88 -3.17 -7.94 -17.81
C ARG A 88 -2.57 -8.25 -19.18
N SER A 89 -3.38 -8.26 -20.22
CA SER A 89 -2.91 -8.47 -21.59
C SER A 89 -1.92 -7.40 -22.04
N ALA A 90 -2.17 -6.14 -21.69
CA ALA A 90 -1.27 -5.03 -21.99
C ALA A 90 0.06 -5.14 -21.24
N TYR A 91 0.02 -5.55 -19.97
CA TYR A 91 1.22 -5.75 -19.14
C TYR A 91 2.04 -6.94 -19.64
N ILE A 92 1.41 -8.06 -20.02
CA ILE A 92 2.08 -9.21 -20.63
C ILE A 92 2.80 -8.78 -21.92
N ALA A 93 2.13 -8.07 -22.82
CA ALA A 93 2.75 -7.57 -24.05
C ALA A 93 3.94 -6.64 -23.77
N TRP A 94 3.85 -5.82 -22.71
CA TRP A 94 4.96 -4.97 -22.27
C TRP A 94 6.14 -5.81 -21.73
N LEU A 95 5.86 -6.82 -20.90
CA LEU A 95 6.88 -7.75 -20.38
C LEU A 95 7.64 -8.46 -21.48
N GLU A 96 6.95 -8.96 -22.50
CA GLU A 96 7.55 -9.63 -23.65
C GLU A 96 8.42 -8.68 -24.47
N ARG A 97 7.91 -7.51 -24.81
CA ARG A 97 8.65 -6.48 -25.56
C ARG A 97 9.92 -6.05 -24.84
N ASN A 98 9.90 -5.92 -23.52
CA ASN A 98 11.00 -5.46 -22.70
C ASN A 98 11.83 -6.60 -22.07
N LYS A 99 11.50 -7.87 -22.33
CA LYS A 99 12.09 -9.07 -21.71
C LYS A 99 13.63 -9.07 -21.65
N PRO A 100 14.36 -8.81 -22.75
CA PRO A 100 15.83 -8.83 -22.72
C PRO A 100 16.39 -7.79 -21.75
N ARG A 101 15.79 -6.58 -21.72
CA ARG A 101 16.24 -5.44 -20.92
C ARG A 101 16.01 -5.68 -19.43
N TRP A 102 14.79 -6.02 -19.03
CA TRP A 102 14.50 -6.18 -17.60
C TRP A 102 15.16 -7.42 -17.01
N LEU A 103 15.30 -8.53 -17.76
CA LEU A 103 16.04 -9.71 -17.31
C LEU A 103 17.53 -9.39 -17.09
N ALA A 104 18.16 -8.61 -17.98
CA ALA A 104 19.54 -8.17 -17.80
C ALA A 104 19.71 -7.33 -16.53
N THR A 105 18.86 -6.32 -16.35
CA THR A 105 18.86 -5.48 -15.14
C THR A 105 18.60 -6.30 -13.87
N PHE A 106 17.67 -7.26 -13.92
CA PHE A 106 17.37 -8.12 -12.78
C PHE A 106 18.54 -9.04 -12.41
N ARG A 107 19.26 -9.59 -13.40
CA ARG A 107 20.49 -10.37 -13.15
C ARG A 107 21.59 -9.52 -12.52
N GLU A 108 21.79 -8.31 -13.03
CA GLU A 108 22.84 -7.39 -12.57
C GLU A 108 22.57 -6.91 -11.14
N ARG A 109 21.35 -6.49 -10.83
CA ARG A 109 21.01 -5.82 -9.58
C ARG A 109 20.38 -6.72 -8.52
N GLY A 110 19.85 -7.87 -8.91
CA GLY A 110 19.09 -8.74 -8.03
C GLY A 110 19.90 -9.77 -7.22
N GLY A 111 21.21 -9.92 -7.52
CA GLY A 111 22.10 -10.82 -6.76
C GLY A 111 21.62 -12.27 -6.67
N ASP A 112 21.78 -12.88 -5.47
CA ASP A 112 21.39 -14.28 -5.20
C ASP A 112 19.87 -14.48 -5.39
N ALA A 113 19.04 -13.49 -5.05
CA ALA A 113 17.58 -13.54 -5.22
C ALA A 113 17.19 -13.69 -6.70
N ALA A 114 17.77 -12.85 -7.57
CA ALA A 114 17.52 -12.93 -9.01
C ALA A 114 18.03 -14.23 -9.61
N THR A 115 19.21 -14.68 -9.21
CA THR A 115 19.79 -15.95 -9.68
C THR A 115 18.88 -17.12 -9.36
N ARG A 116 18.36 -17.19 -8.13
CA ARG A 116 17.41 -18.21 -7.69
C ARG A 116 16.10 -18.11 -8.46
N TRP A 117 15.50 -16.92 -8.51
CA TRP A 117 14.23 -16.71 -9.20
C TRP A 117 14.29 -17.10 -10.68
N ILE A 118 15.38 -16.70 -11.39
CA ILE A 118 15.58 -17.04 -12.81
C ILE A 118 15.76 -18.56 -12.99
N ARG A 119 16.48 -19.24 -12.10
CA ARG A 119 16.61 -20.70 -12.12
C ARG A 119 15.26 -21.38 -11.96
N ASP A 120 14.48 -20.94 -10.96
CA ASP A 120 13.24 -21.61 -10.57
C ASP A 120 12.08 -21.29 -11.55
N ASN A 121 12.11 -20.14 -12.23
CA ASN A 121 11.06 -19.68 -13.15
C ASN A 121 11.50 -19.59 -14.63
N GLY A 122 12.74 -19.95 -14.95
CA GLY A 122 13.32 -19.76 -16.29
C GLY A 122 12.56 -20.46 -17.41
N GLU A 123 11.98 -21.63 -17.16
CA GLU A 123 11.14 -22.36 -18.13
C GLU A 123 9.84 -21.60 -18.40
N ALA A 124 9.14 -21.15 -17.37
CA ALA A 124 7.91 -20.38 -17.51
C ALA A 124 8.17 -19.05 -18.24
N VAL A 125 9.28 -18.37 -17.92
CA VAL A 125 9.73 -17.15 -18.62
C VAL A 125 10.04 -17.44 -20.08
N ALA A 126 10.70 -18.55 -20.41
CA ALA A 126 11.01 -18.93 -21.79
C ALA A 126 9.75 -19.25 -22.60
N ALA A 127 8.77 -19.89 -21.97
CA ALA A 127 7.48 -20.25 -22.55
C ALA A 127 6.43 -19.12 -22.51
N ASN A 128 6.77 -17.94 -22.00
CA ASN A 128 5.87 -16.80 -21.81
C ASN A 128 4.61 -17.13 -20.93
N ARG A 129 4.76 -18.05 -19.97
CA ARG A 129 3.70 -18.37 -18.98
C ARG A 129 3.71 -17.35 -17.84
N TRP A 130 3.47 -16.10 -18.18
CA TRP A 130 3.57 -14.96 -17.25
C TRP A 130 2.57 -15.02 -16.10
N GLY A 131 1.38 -15.53 -16.34
CA GLY A 131 0.28 -15.60 -15.36
C GLY A 131 0.65 -16.36 -14.09
N GLU A 132 1.54 -17.37 -14.19
CA GLU A 132 1.97 -18.23 -13.11
C GLU A 132 3.03 -17.59 -12.18
N LEU A 133 3.60 -16.43 -12.58
CA LEU A 133 4.81 -15.89 -11.97
C LEU A 133 4.52 -14.81 -10.91
N TYR A 134 5.29 -14.87 -9.82
CA TYR A 134 5.47 -13.77 -8.89
C TYR A 134 6.59 -12.87 -9.45
N LEU A 135 6.22 -11.82 -10.14
CA LEU A 135 7.16 -10.94 -10.83
C LEU A 135 7.82 -9.93 -9.88
N PRO A 136 9.04 -9.45 -10.19
CA PRO A 136 9.60 -8.28 -9.54
C PRO A 136 8.63 -7.11 -9.66
N ARG A 137 8.13 -6.61 -8.52
CA ARG A 137 6.98 -5.70 -8.51
C ARG A 137 7.26 -4.33 -9.12
N HIS A 138 8.55 -3.88 -9.13
CA HIS A 138 8.94 -2.64 -9.80
C HIS A 138 8.66 -2.65 -11.31
N LEU A 139 8.56 -3.83 -11.96
CA LEU A 139 8.22 -3.94 -13.37
C LEU A 139 6.82 -3.41 -13.67
N PHE A 140 5.87 -3.62 -12.74
CA PHE A 140 4.54 -3.04 -12.85
C PHE A 140 4.57 -1.50 -12.77
N GLY A 141 5.39 -0.95 -11.88
CA GLY A 141 5.59 0.49 -11.80
C GLY A 141 6.14 1.09 -13.10
N LEU A 142 7.14 0.44 -13.70
CA LEU A 142 7.69 0.86 -15.00
C LEU A 142 6.63 0.80 -16.12
N PHE A 143 5.83 -0.26 -16.16
CA PHE A 143 4.72 -0.39 -17.11
C PHE A 143 3.71 0.75 -16.95
N ILE A 144 3.25 1.01 -15.71
CA ILE A 144 2.27 2.08 -15.45
C ILE A 144 2.85 3.45 -15.78
N ALA A 145 4.10 3.73 -15.44
CA ALA A 145 4.75 4.99 -15.76
C ALA A 145 4.77 5.24 -17.29
N GLU A 146 5.12 4.23 -18.10
CA GLU A 146 5.10 4.33 -19.57
C GLU A 146 3.68 4.61 -20.10
N GLN A 147 2.64 3.99 -19.50
CA GLN A 147 1.25 4.25 -19.90
C GLN A 147 0.81 5.68 -19.58
N VAL A 148 1.15 6.18 -18.38
CA VAL A 148 0.79 7.54 -17.97
C VAL A 148 1.47 8.58 -18.84
N GLU A 149 2.77 8.43 -19.12
CA GLU A 149 3.49 9.36 -20.00
C GLU A 149 2.90 9.37 -21.41
N ALA A 150 2.52 8.21 -21.95
CA ALA A 150 1.85 8.11 -23.24
C ALA A 150 0.48 8.81 -23.23
N ALA A 151 -0.30 8.66 -22.16
CA ALA A 151 -1.59 9.31 -21.99
C ALA A 151 -1.45 10.84 -21.91
N ILE A 152 -0.48 11.33 -21.13
CA ILE A 152 -0.17 12.78 -21.03
C ILE A 152 0.21 13.34 -22.40
N ALA A 153 1.06 12.65 -23.15
CA ALA A 153 1.44 13.07 -24.49
C ALA A 153 0.24 13.13 -25.43
N ALA A 154 -0.70 12.17 -25.33
CA ALA A 154 -1.93 12.16 -26.13
C ALA A 154 -2.87 13.33 -25.77
N LEU A 155 -3.05 13.61 -24.48
CA LEU A 155 -3.84 14.76 -24.00
C LEU A 155 -3.26 16.09 -24.51
N ARG A 156 -1.95 16.26 -24.39
CA ARG A 156 -1.24 17.46 -24.87
C ARG A 156 -1.37 17.62 -26.39
N LYS A 157 -1.19 16.53 -27.16
CA LYS A 157 -1.33 16.52 -28.62
C LYS A 157 -2.72 16.94 -29.08
N ARG A 158 -3.77 16.55 -28.35
CA ARG A 158 -5.16 16.92 -28.66
C ARG A 158 -5.59 18.24 -28.01
N ASN A 159 -4.70 18.92 -27.30
CA ASN A 159 -4.96 20.18 -26.56
C ASN A 159 -6.11 20.05 -25.54
N LEU A 160 -6.26 18.87 -24.90
CA LEU A 160 -7.30 18.59 -23.92
C LEU A 160 -6.88 18.91 -22.50
N ALA A 161 -5.62 18.62 -22.16
CA ALA A 161 -5.07 18.94 -20.84
C ALA A 161 -3.58 19.24 -20.92
N ASP A 162 -3.13 20.04 -19.95
CA ASP A 162 -1.72 20.27 -19.64
C ASP A 162 -1.44 19.72 -18.24
N VAL A 163 -0.67 18.64 -18.18
CA VAL A 163 -0.29 17.98 -16.92
C VAL A 163 1.09 18.50 -16.54
N VAL A 164 1.16 19.15 -15.38
CA VAL A 164 2.37 19.72 -14.79
C VAL A 164 2.81 18.85 -13.61
N THR A 165 3.98 18.24 -13.70
CA THR A 165 4.59 17.50 -12.59
C THR A 165 5.40 18.47 -11.72
N ILE A 166 5.18 18.42 -10.41
CA ILE A 166 5.84 19.28 -9.42
C ILE A 166 6.57 18.38 -8.42
N ARG A 167 7.91 18.45 -8.41
CA ARG A 167 8.72 17.75 -7.41
C ARG A 167 8.73 18.54 -6.11
N GLY A 168 8.13 18.00 -5.08
CA GLY A 168 8.05 18.60 -3.75
C GLY A 168 7.11 17.83 -2.83
N GLU A 169 7.25 18.07 -1.56
CA GLU A 169 6.39 17.49 -0.52
C GLU A 169 5.25 18.45 -0.22
N ALA A 170 4.00 18.00 -0.36
CA ALA A 170 2.86 18.75 0.16
C ALA A 170 2.91 18.71 1.70
N VAL A 171 2.89 19.88 2.33
CA VAL A 171 3.05 20.05 3.78
C VAL A 171 1.85 20.70 4.46
N SER A 172 0.99 21.38 3.69
CA SER A 172 -0.24 21.98 4.21
C SER A 172 -1.34 21.98 3.18
N ALA A 173 -2.59 22.03 3.64
CA ALA A 173 -3.78 22.24 2.83
C ALA A 173 -4.73 23.19 3.52
N GLY A 174 -5.30 24.15 2.75
CA GLY A 174 -6.27 25.11 3.21
C GLY A 174 -7.27 25.42 2.10
N SER A 175 -8.21 26.33 2.37
CA SER A 175 -9.16 26.86 1.37
C SER A 175 -9.29 28.36 1.53
N ALA A 176 -9.30 29.07 0.40
CA ALA A 176 -9.57 30.51 0.33
C ALA A 176 -10.31 30.83 -0.98
N ALA A 177 -11.29 31.73 -0.90
CA ALA A 177 -12.06 32.22 -2.07
C ALA A 177 -12.63 31.07 -2.95
N GLY A 178 -13.03 29.94 -2.37
CA GLY A 178 -13.62 28.81 -3.08
C GLY A 178 -12.62 27.86 -3.75
N ARG A 179 -11.30 28.08 -3.54
CA ARG A 179 -10.21 27.24 -4.03
C ARG A 179 -9.44 26.60 -2.88
N HIS A 180 -8.75 25.51 -3.19
CA HIS A 180 -7.82 24.89 -2.28
C HIS A 180 -6.42 25.47 -2.46
N LEU A 181 -5.75 25.71 -1.32
CA LEU A 181 -4.37 26.17 -1.24
C LEU A 181 -3.50 25.05 -0.71
N ILE A 182 -2.50 24.64 -1.47
CA ILE A 182 -1.59 23.54 -1.10
C ILE A 182 -0.19 24.08 -0.94
N GLY A 183 0.29 24.11 0.31
CA GLY A 183 1.67 24.48 0.60
C GLY A 183 2.61 23.33 0.31
N LEU A 184 3.69 23.63 -0.40
CA LEU A 184 4.70 22.69 -0.85
C LEU A 184 6.06 23.05 -0.27
N ARG A 185 6.85 22.03 0.07
CA ARG A 185 8.29 22.14 0.33
C ARG A 185 9.03 21.52 -0.84
N THR A 186 9.85 22.30 -1.56
CA THR A 186 10.63 21.80 -2.69
C THR A 186 11.77 20.89 -2.23
N ALA A 187 12.43 20.20 -3.17
CA ALA A 187 13.59 19.37 -2.88
C ALA A 187 14.79 20.18 -2.32
N GLU A 188 14.85 21.48 -2.68
CA GLU A 188 15.86 22.43 -2.21
C GLU A 188 15.54 22.99 -0.81
N GLY A 189 14.33 22.70 -0.28
CA GLY A 189 13.87 23.15 1.03
C GLY A 189 13.08 24.47 1.00
N ASP A 190 12.86 25.05 -0.18
CA ASP A 190 12.06 26.25 -0.33
C ASP A 190 10.57 25.95 -0.14
N SER A 191 9.82 26.94 0.35
CA SER A 191 8.37 26.87 0.47
C SER A 191 7.70 27.59 -0.70
N THR A 192 6.71 26.94 -1.30
CA THR A 192 5.86 27.52 -2.35
C THR A 192 4.41 27.07 -2.15
N GLU A 193 3.48 27.63 -2.91
CA GLU A 193 2.07 27.28 -2.82
C GLU A 193 1.46 27.15 -4.22
N ILE A 194 0.54 26.21 -4.37
CA ILE A 194 -0.31 26.09 -5.57
C ILE A 194 -1.78 26.22 -5.19
N GLU A 195 -2.56 26.78 -6.12
CA GLU A 195 -4.02 26.87 -6.03
C GLU A 195 -4.67 25.85 -6.96
N ALA A 196 -5.74 25.21 -6.51
CA ALA A 196 -6.51 24.28 -7.32
C ALA A 196 -8.01 24.38 -7.03
N ASP A 197 -8.84 24.21 -8.05
CA ASP A 197 -10.29 24.11 -7.89
C ASP A 197 -10.69 22.78 -7.24
N LYS A 198 -9.98 21.70 -7.59
CA LYS A 198 -10.17 20.34 -7.06
C LYS A 198 -8.85 19.74 -6.59
N VAL A 199 -8.89 19.04 -5.47
CA VAL A 199 -7.73 18.33 -4.92
C VAL A 199 -8.05 16.84 -4.82
N VAL A 200 -7.14 15.99 -5.28
CA VAL A 200 -7.21 14.52 -5.14
C VAL A 200 -6.05 14.05 -4.27
N VAL A 201 -6.36 13.63 -3.06
CA VAL A 201 -5.37 13.08 -2.11
C VAL A 201 -5.07 11.64 -2.49
N ALA A 202 -3.86 11.39 -3.00
CA ALA A 202 -3.36 10.09 -3.45
C ALA A 202 -2.02 9.71 -2.79
N THR A 203 -1.83 10.14 -1.54
CA THR A 203 -0.57 10.03 -0.78
C THR A 203 -0.21 8.62 -0.32
N GLY A 204 -1.07 7.64 -0.55
CA GLY A 204 -0.88 6.29 -0.07
C GLY A 204 -1.32 6.11 1.39
N SER A 205 -0.65 5.22 2.13
CA SER A 205 -0.93 4.97 3.54
C SER A 205 -0.37 6.07 4.45
N PRO A 206 -0.89 6.23 5.68
CA PRO A 206 -0.25 7.07 6.69
C PRO A 206 1.20 6.63 6.97
N PRO A 207 2.00 7.44 7.67
CA PRO A 207 3.34 7.05 8.11
C PRO A 207 3.34 5.75 8.92
N SER A 208 4.48 5.07 8.95
CA SER A 208 4.67 3.89 9.80
C SER A 208 4.62 4.28 11.29
N LYS A 209 3.81 3.55 12.07
CA LYS A 209 3.71 3.73 13.53
C LYS A 209 5.07 3.52 14.16
N SER A 210 5.54 4.48 14.96
CA SER A 210 6.81 4.34 15.69
C SER A 210 6.63 3.60 17.02
N PHE A 211 7.59 2.73 17.33
CA PHE A 211 7.75 2.10 18.64
C PHE A 211 8.98 2.62 19.38
N ALA A 212 9.57 3.72 18.90
CA ALA A 212 10.73 4.31 19.51
C ALA A 212 10.45 4.74 20.96
N GLY A 213 11.26 4.27 21.88
CA GLY A 213 11.25 4.60 23.29
C GLY A 213 12.44 5.47 23.70
N ARG A 214 12.96 5.27 24.91
CA ARG A 214 14.10 6.04 25.42
C ARG A 214 15.38 5.71 24.65
N GLY A 215 16.06 6.76 24.15
CA GLY A 215 17.32 6.64 23.40
C GLY A 215 17.20 5.96 22.03
N SER A 216 15.99 5.80 21.51
CA SER A 216 15.73 5.16 20.21
C SER A 216 14.95 6.06 19.25
N ASN A 217 15.27 7.36 19.25
CA ASN A 217 14.64 8.30 18.30
C ASN A 217 15.04 7.93 16.85
N PRO A 218 14.10 7.68 15.95
CA PRO A 218 14.36 7.36 14.54
C PRO A 218 15.17 8.43 13.80
N LEU A 219 15.10 9.68 14.25
CA LEU A 219 15.77 10.85 13.66
C LEU A 219 17.12 11.19 14.30
N SER A 220 17.57 10.45 15.33
CA SER A 220 18.84 10.70 16.01
C SER A 220 19.86 9.59 15.77
N GLN A 221 21.12 9.86 16.08
CA GLN A 221 22.17 8.83 16.13
C GLN A 221 21.90 7.88 17.31
N ASN A 222 21.14 6.83 17.06
CA ASN A 222 20.95 5.76 18.03
C ASN A 222 22.23 4.93 18.16
N PRO A 223 22.53 4.39 19.33
CA PRO A 223 23.64 3.45 19.48
C PRO A 223 23.42 2.16 18.66
N PHE A 224 22.18 1.77 18.40
CA PHE A 224 21.79 0.64 17.55
C PHE A 224 21.07 1.11 16.27
N THR A 225 20.90 0.22 15.29
CA THR A 225 20.17 0.55 14.07
C THR A 225 18.66 0.37 14.26
N TYR A 226 17.90 1.49 14.16
CA TYR A 226 16.43 1.48 14.14
C TYR A 226 15.92 1.88 12.75
N ILE A 227 15.21 0.99 12.07
CA ILE A 227 14.57 1.20 10.77
C ILE A 227 13.08 1.33 11.04
N ASN A 228 12.57 2.57 11.12
CA ASN A 228 11.16 2.82 11.42
C ASN A 228 10.23 2.54 10.25
N ASP A 229 10.71 2.72 9.04
CA ASP A 229 10.01 2.37 7.80
C ASP A 229 10.98 1.66 6.87
N PHE A 230 10.63 0.44 6.45
CA PHE A 230 11.54 -0.37 5.64
C PHE A 230 11.71 0.18 4.21
N TYR A 231 10.78 1.03 3.78
CA TYR A 231 10.81 1.70 2.46
C TYR A 231 11.42 3.11 2.52
N GLU A 232 11.85 3.60 3.69
CA GLU A 232 12.40 4.95 3.85
C GLU A 232 13.89 4.91 4.26
N PRO A 233 14.85 5.46 3.50
CA PRO A 233 14.66 6.07 2.18
C PRO A 233 14.36 5.05 1.06
N CYS A 234 14.88 3.82 1.16
CA CYS A 234 14.57 2.68 0.30
C CYS A 234 15.04 1.37 0.94
N GLU A 235 14.53 0.24 0.45
CA GLU A 235 14.88 -1.09 0.96
C GLU A 235 16.39 -1.40 0.86
N ASP A 236 17.02 -1.08 -0.27
CA ASP A 236 18.44 -1.38 -0.46
C ASP A 236 19.34 -0.59 0.51
N SER A 237 19.02 0.68 0.79
CA SER A 237 19.71 1.47 1.83
C SER A 237 19.51 0.90 3.23
N ASN A 238 18.30 0.41 3.53
CA ASN A 238 18.01 -0.21 4.82
C ASN A 238 18.71 -1.57 4.98
N LEU A 239 18.88 -2.34 3.91
CA LEU A 239 19.71 -3.55 3.94
C LEU A 239 21.19 -3.23 4.18
N GLU A 240 21.71 -2.13 3.62
CA GLU A 240 23.07 -1.67 3.92
C GLU A 240 23.22 -1.31 5.40
N ARG A 241 22.28 -0.52 5.96
CA ARG A 241 22.25 -0.20 7.39
C ARG A 241 22.20 -1.45 8.28
N LEU A 242 21.48 -2.51 7.85
CA LEU A 242 21.45 -3.81 8.55
C LEU A 242 22.81 -4.51 8.50
N ARG A 243 23.49 -4.52 7.33
CA ARG A 243 24.84 -5.10 7.22
C ARG A 243 25.82 -4.39 8.14
N GLU A 244 25.84 -3.05 8.11
CA GLU A 244 26.69 -2.24 8.98
C GLU A 244 26.39 -2.48 10.47
N ALA A 245 25.11 -2.64 10.84
CA ALA A 245 24.72 -2.96 12.20
C ALA A 245 25.30 -4.30 12.68
N LEU A 246 25.21 -5.33 11.83
CA LEU A 246 25.76 -6.65 12.13
C LEU A 246 27.30 -6.67 12.12
N ASP A 247 27.93 -5.86 11.28
CA ASP A 247 29.41 -5.75 11.21
C ASP A 247 30.00 -5.06 12.45
N ARG A 248 29.27 -4.09 13.06
CA ARG A 248 29.69 -3.42 14.30
C ARG A 248 29.69 -4.34 15.53
N VAL A 249 28.98 -5.45 15.48
CA VAL A 249 28.89 -6.39 16.58
C VAL A 249 30.01 -7.41 16.50
N GLU A 250 30.98 -7.35 17.45
CA GLU A 250 32.15 -8.25 17.46
C GLU A 250 31.74 -9.72 17.66
N ARG A 251 30.86 -9.95 18.66
CA ARG A 251 30.43 -11.30 19.03
C ARG A 251 29.35 -11.82 18.08
N PRO A 252 29.62 -12.91 17.33
CA PRO A 252 28.64 -13.46 16.37
C PRO A 252 27.28 -13.85 17.00
N ASP A 253 27.26 -14.36 18.23
CA ASP A 253 26.06 -14.76 18.96
C ASP A 253 25.17 -13.58 19.39
N GLN A 254 25.67 -12.34 19.31
CA GLN A 254 24.92 -11.11 19.58
C GLN A 254 24.39 -10.43 18.31
N ARG A 255 24.63 -10.97 17.13
CA ARG A 255 24.15 -10.41 15.85
C ARG A 255 22.69 -10.74 15.63
N ASN A 256 21.84 -10.24 16.51
CA ASN A 256 20.40 -10.49 16.53
C ASN A 256 19.64 -9.31 15.92
N VAL A 257 18.60 -9.59 15.14
CA VAL A 257 17.70 -8.61 14.52
C VAL A 257 16.29 -8.82 15.06
N LEU A 258 15.63 -7.73 15.43
CA LEU A 258 14.21 -7.71 15.75
C LEU A 258 13.41 -7.25 14.54
N VAL A 259 12.34 -7.97 14.18
CA VAL A 259 11.32 -7.53 13.22
C VAL A 259 10.01 -7.36 13.99
N VAL A 260 9.44 -6.16 13.95
CA VAL A 260 8.15 -5.85 14.58
C VAL A 260 7.03 -6.01 13.56
N GLY A 261 6.06 -6.88 13.84
CA GLY A 261 4.99 -7.22 12.90
C GLY A 261 5.29 -8.50 12.11
N SER A 262 4.26 -9.11 11.52
CA SER A 262 4.38 -10.39 10.78
C SER A 262 3.53 -10.41 9.50
N ASN A 263 3.35 -9.26 8.84
CA ASN A 263 2.57 -9.17 7.60
C ASN A 263 3.49 -9.01 6.36
N ALA A 264 2.98 -8.52 5.25
CA ALA A 264 3.66 -8.45 3.95
C ALA A 264 5.06 -7.82 4.02
N THR A 265 5.20 -6.65 4.65
CA THR A 265 6.50 -5.98 4.81
C THR A 265 7.52 -6.82 5.59
N SER A 266 7.05 -7.54 6.63
CA SER A 266 7.94 -8.44 7.40
C SER A 266 8.42 -9.62 6.57
N LEU A 267 7.53 -10.24 5.78
CA LEU A 267 7.89 -11.31 4.87
C LEU A 267 8.91 -10.85 3.83
N GLU A 268 8.73 -9.66 3.30
CA GLU A 268 9.64 -9.05 2.34
C GLU A 268 11.01 -8.75 2.97
N ALA A 269 11.03 -8.17 4.18
CA ALA A 269 12.27 -7.96 4.92
C ALA A 269 13.00 -9.29 5.19
N LEU A 270 12.30 -10.33 5.61
CA LEU A 270 12.88 -11.68 5.81
C LEU A 270 13.39 -12.28 4.50
N TYR A 271 12.64 -12.14 3.40
CA TYR A 271 13.04 -12.57 2.07
C TYR A 271 14.33 -11.88 1.62
N LEU A 272 14.40 -10.56 1.75
CA LEU A 272 15.57 -9.77 1.36
C LEU A 272 16.78 -10.10 2.25
N MET A 273 16.61 -10.17 3.58
CA MET A 273 17.69 -10.59 4.50
C MET A 273 18.21 -11.99 4.21
N ARG A 274 17.33 -12.95 3.87
CA ARG A 274 17.72 -14.33 3.54
C ARG A 274 18.54 -14.41 2.26
N HIS A 275 18.24 -13.56 1.27
CA HIS A 275 18.90 -13.56 -0.03
C HIS A 275 20.04 -12.53 -0.13
N ASP A 276 20.25 -11.71 0.88
CA ASP A 276 21.41 -10.84 0.98
C ASP A 276 22.57 -11.59 1.65
N ARG A 277 23.61 -11.86 0.87
CA ARG A 277 24.77 -12.64 1.33
C ARG A 277 25.45 -11.98 2.54
N GLY A 278 25.58 -10.64 2.50
CA GLY A 278 26.22 -9.87 3.57
C GLY A 278 25.48 -9.99 4.91
N ILE A 279 24.15 -10.02 4.88
CA ILE A 279 23.32 -10.19 6.07
C ILE A 279 23.25 -11.66 6.46
N ARG A 280 22.91 -12.55 5.54
CA ARG A 280 22.69 -13.99 5.80
C ARG A 280 23.89 -14.65 6.49
N ASP A 281 25.11 -14.35 6.03
CA ASP A 281 26.34 -15.00 6.52
C ASP A 281 26.76 -14.46 7.90
N ARG A 282 26.30 -13.25 8.28
CA ARG A 282 26.57 -12.62 9.59
C ARG A 282 25.50 -12.84 10.63
N LEU A 283 24.27 -12.93 10.20
CA LEU A 283 23.09 -13.02 11.05
C LEU A 283 23.13 -14.23 11.98
N HIS A 284 23.04 -14.00 13.30
CA HIS A 284 22.86 -15.04 14.28
C HIS A 284 21.38 -15.46 14.35
N SER A 285 20.49 -14.51 14.66
CA SER A 285 19.06 -14.80 14.75
C SER A 285 18.19 -13.61 14.36
N VAL A 286 16.96 -13.89 13.95
CA VAL A 286 15.85 -12.94 13.81
C VAL A 286 14.75 -13.33 14.78
N THR A 287 14.26 -12.37 15.55
CA THR A 287 13.02 -12.52 16.32
C THR A 287 11.94 -11.68 15.65
N VAL A 288 10.81 -12.30 15.32
CA VAL A 288 9.62 -11.59 14.81
C VAL A 288 8.59 -11.53 15.92
N ILE A 289 8.21 -10.34 16.35
CA ILE A 289 7.17 -10.14 17.37
C ILE A 289 5.91 -9.57 16.70
N SER A 290 4.80 -10.28 16.87
CA SER A 290 3.48 -9.81 16.41
C SER A 290 2.38 -10.33 17.33
N ARG A 291 1.22 -9.69 17.30
CA ARG A 291 0.07 -10.11 18.13
C ARG A 291 -0.34 -11.57 17.91
N SER A 292 -0.22 -12.07 16.68
CA SER A 292 -0.55 -13.47 16.36
C SER A 292 0.59 -14.45 16.64
N GLY A 293 1.85 -13.99 16.67
CA GLY A 293 3.02 -14.87 16.71
C GLY A 293 3.17 -15.81 15.51
N ALA A 294 2.52 -15.50 14.39
CA ALA A 294 2.49 -16.34 13.20
C ALA A 294 2.71 -15.51 11.93
N LEU A 295 3.33 -16.12 10.93
CA LEU A 295 3.44 -15.57 9.57
C LEU A 295 2.19 -15.94 8.75
N PRO A 296 1.90 -15.21 7.65
CA PRO A 296 0.88 -15.58 6.69
C PRO A 296 1.10 -16.98 6.11
N TYR A 297 0.02 -17.67 5.77
CA TYR A 297 0.08 -18.98 5.13
C TYR A 297 0.63 -18.88 3.70
N MET A 298 1.45 -19.85 3.29
CA MET A 298 1.92 -19.95 1.91
C MET A 298 0.75 -20.34 0.99
N ILE A 299 0.61 -19.66 -0.13
CA ILE A 299 -0.34 -20.03 -1.17
C ILE A 299 0.13 -21.35 -1.79
N CYS A 300 -0.72 -22.39 -1.77
CA CYS A 300 -0.57 -23.64 -2.52
C CYS A 300 -1.40 -23.56 -3.81
N GLU A 301 -1.15 -24.44 -4.77
CA GLU A 301 -1.78 -24.34 -6.09
C GLU A 301 -3.10 -25.11 -6.19
N GLU A 302 -3.34 -26.02 -5.26
CA GLU A 302 -4.52 -26.88 -5.21
C GLU A 302 -5.36 -26.54 -3.97
N PRO A 303 -6.42 -25.72 -4.12
CA PRO A 303 -7.30 -25.41 -3.01
C PRO A 303 -7.98 -26.69 -2.51
N PRO A 304 -7.94 -26.96 -1.18
CA PRO A 304 -8.59 -28.13 -0.62
C PRO A 304 -10.11 -28.02 -0.71
N VAL A 305 -10.77 -29.17 -0.81
CA VAL A 305 -12.24 -29.22 -0.70
C VAL A 305 -12.61 -29.09 0.78
N PHE A 306 -13.36 -28.05 1.12
CA PHE A 306 -13.88 -27.81 2.46
C PHE A 306 -15.29 -27.24 2.40
N GLU A 307 -16.20 -27.79 3.21
CA GLU A 307 -17.65 -27.52 3.09
C GLU A 307 -18.13 -26.29 3.86
N PHE A 308 -17.34 -25.72 4.77
CA PHE A 308 -17.71 -24.57 5.60
C PHE A 308 -19.06 -24.75 6.33
N PRO A 309 -19.20 -25.73 7.24
CA PRO A 309 -20.48 -26.09 7.83
C PRO A 309 -21.17 -24.93 8.56
N TRP A 310 -20.44 -24.15 9.35
CA TRP A 310 -20.99 -23.03 10.10
C TRP A 310 -21.41 -21.86 9.22
N LEU A 311 -20.64 -21.56 8.18
CA LEU A 311 -21.03 -20.51 7.21
C LEU A 311 -22.24 -20.92 6.40
N ASN A 312 -22.35 -22.19 5.99
CA ASN A 312 -23.52 -22.68 5.28
C ASN A 312 -24.79 -22.69 6.16
N GLU A 313 -24.66 -23.04 7.46
CA GLU A 313 -25.74 -22.91 8.42
C GLU A 313 -26.18 -21.45 8.57
N LEU A 314 -25.23 -20.53 8.73
CA LEU A 314 -25.51 -19.09 8.82
C LEU A 314 -26.21 -18.57 7.57
N LEU A 315 -25.84 -19.07 6.39
CA LEU A 315 -26.50 -18.69 5.13
C LEU A 315 -27.95 -19.15 5.02
N ALA A 316 -28.44 -20.06 5.88
CA ALA A 316 -29.87 -20.39 5.99
C ALA A 316 -30.66 -19.35 6.80
N VAL A 317 -29.98 -18.50 7.58
CA VAL A 317 -30.60 -17.41 8.36
C VAL A 317 -31.01 -16.27 7.40
N GLU A 318 -32.21 -15.70 7.59
CA GLU A 318 -32.74 -14.65 6.72
C GLU A 318 -31.96 -13.33 6.85
N ALA A 319 -31.64 -12.92 8.08
CA ALA A 319 -30.89 -11.68 8.39
C ALA A 319 -29.79 -11.96 9.42
N PRO A 320 -28.65 -12.49 9.01
CA PRO A 320 -27.53 -12.79 9.92
C PRO A 320 -26.89 -11.50 10.43
N ARG A 321 -26.28 -11.56 11.63
CA ARG A 321 -25.57 -10.43 12.23
C ARG A 321 -24.07 -10.50 11.95
N ALA A 322 -23.39 -9.35 11.99
CA ALA A 322 -21.93 -9.23 11.77
C ALA A 322 -21.11 -10.09 12.74
N ALA A 323 -21.50 -10.10 14.02
CA ALA A 323 -20.84 -10.90 15.05
C ALA A 323 -21.02 -12.42 14.82
N GLU A 324 -22.22 -12.85 14.35
CA GLU A 324 -22.51 -14.25 14.01
C GLU A 324 -21.67 -14.71 12.82
N LEU A 325 -21.53 -13.85 11.79
CA LEU A 325 -20.67 -14.12 10.65
C LEU A 325 -19.21 -14.32 11.09
N MET A 326 -18.69 -13.47 11.96
CA MET A 326 -17.33 -13.64 12.48
C MET A 326 -17.16 -14.90 13.32
N ALA A 327 -18.18 -15.29 14.10
CA ALA A 327 -18.17 -16.53 14.86
C ALA A 327 -18.15 -17.75 13.94
N ALA A 328 -19.01 -17.79 12.91
CA ALA A 328 -19.04 -18.86 11.91
C ALA A 328 -17.72 -18.99 11.15
N ILE A 329 -17.12 -17.85 10.70
CA ILE A 329 -15.82 -17.84 10.06
C ILE A 329 -14.75 -18.50 10.97
N ARG A 330 -14.69 -18.12 12.24
CA ARG A 330 -13.69 -18.65 13.18
C ARG A 330 -13.90 -20.15 13.42
N ALA A 331 -15.14 -20.59 13.59
CA ALA A 331 -15.45 -22.01 13.80
C ALA A 331 -15.07 -22.86 12.59
N ASP A 332 -15.36 -22.41 11.36
CA ASP A 332 -14.97 -23.13 10.15
C ASP A 332 -13.47 -23.17 9.97
N LEU A 333 -12.75 -22.06 10.22
CA LEU A 333 -11.29 -22.03 10.12
C LEU A 333 -10.62 -22.90 11.18
N GLU A 334 -11.17 -22.98 12.39
CA GLU A 334 -10.70 -23.88 13.44
C GLU A 334 -10.81 -25.35 13.01
N ILE A 335 -11.95 -25.75 12.41
CA ILE A 335 -12.12 -27.10 11.84
C ILE A 335 -11.10 -27.35 10.72
N ALA A 336 -10.87 -26.36 9.85
CA ALA A 336 -9.90 -26.46 8.78
C ALA A 336 -8.47 -26.65 9.32
N GLU A 337 -8.07 -25.91 10.36
CA GLU A 337 -6.78 -26.09 11.05
C GLU A 337 -6.64 -27.45 11.70
N GLN A 338 -7.68 -27.94 12.40
CA GLN A 338 -7.70 -29.28 12.99
C GLN A 338 -7.53 -30.41 11.94
N ARG A 339 -7.99 -30.16 10.70
CA ARG A 339 -7.78 -31.05 9.55
C ARG A 339 -6.45 -30.79 8.82
N ALA A 340 -5.58 -29.95 9.35
CA ALA A 340 -4.31 -29.54 8.75
C ALA A 340 -4.44 -28.95 7.33
N LEU A 341 -5.59 -28.30 7.03
CA LEU A 341 -5.78 -27.61 5.77
C LEU A 341 -5.04 -26.26 5.77
N ASN A 342 -4.54 -25.87 4.60
CA ASN A 342 -3.91 -24.58 4.44
C ASN A 342 -4.96 -23.47 4.29
N LEU A 343 -5.07 -22.58 5.27
CA LEU A 343 -6.07 -21.51 5.28
C LEU A 343 -5.92 -20.50 4.14
N ALA A 344 -4.70 -20.32 3.59
CA ALA A 344 -4.49 -19.45 2.43
C ALA A 344 -5.30 -19.89 1.21
N ASP A 345 -5.45 -21.20 1.03
CA ASP A 345 -6.11 -21.77 -0.15
C ASP A 345 -7.65 -21.76 -0.02
N LEU A 346 -8.17 -21.59 1.20
CA LEU A 346 -9.58 -21.39 1.47
C LEU A 346 -10.04 -19.94 1.22
N HIS A 347 -9.13 -19.00 0.99
CA HIS A 347 -9.40 -17.56 0.89
C HIS A 347 -10.48 -17.21 -0.14
N ALA A 348 -10.44 -17.81 -1.33
CA ALA A 348 -11.41 -17.51 -2.38
C ALA A 348 -12.82 -18.04 -2.01
N ALA A 349 -12.89 -19.30 -1.56
CA ALA A 349 -14.15 -19.94 -1.19
C ALA A 349 -14.83 -19.24 -0.01
N ILE A 350 -14.09 -18.96 1.07
CA ILE A 350 -14.63 -18.25 2.23
C ILE A 350 -15.03 -16.81 1.87
N GLY A 351 -14.30 -16.15 0.97
CA GLY A 351 -14.64 -14.82 0.48
C GLY A 351 -15.98 -14.76 -0.23
N ILE A 352 -16.31 -15.81 -1.01
CA ILE A 352 -17.62 -15.96 -1.68
C ILE A 352 -18.75 -16.08 -0.65
N LEU A 353 -18.59 -16.96 0.35
CA LEU A 353 -19.60 -17.20 1.40
C LEU A 353 -19.81 -15.96 2.28
N VAL A 354 -18.72 -15.28 2.66
CA VAL A 354 -18.78 -14.00 3.39
C VAL A 354 -19.53 -12.96 2.56
N GLY A 355 -19.24 -12.85 1.25
CA GLY A 355 -19.99 -11.96 0.35
C GLY A 355 -21.47 -12.31 0.24
N GLN A 356 -21.84 -13.59 0.31
CA GLN A 356 -23.25 -14.03 0.33
C GLN A 356 -23.93 -13.65 1.64
N ALA A 357 -23.29 -13.86 2.78
CA ALA A 357 -23.82 -13.49 4.10
C ALA A 357 -24.02 -11.97 4.22
N LEU A 358 -23.04 -11.17 3.78
CA LEU A 358 -23.13 -9.71 3.77
C LEU A 358 -24.33 -9.20 2.96
N ARG A 359 -24.68 -9.84 1.84
CA ARG A 359 -25.85 -9.45 1.03
C ARG A 359 -27.18 -9.71 1.72
N LYS A 360 -27.24 -10.60 2.72
CA LYS A 360 -28.43 -10.89 3.52
C LYS A 360 -28.59 -9.98 4.74
N MET A 361 -27.51 -9.31 5.15
CA MET A 361 -27.52 -8.38 6.27
C MET A 361 -28.18 -7.07 5.90
N ASP A 362 -28.80 -6.41 6.87
CA ASP A 362 -29.17 -5.01 6.73
C ASP A 362 -27.92 -4.09 6.68
N LEU A 363 -28.13 -2.82 6.36
CA LEU A 363 -27.02 -1.88 6.18
C LEU A 363 -26.24 -1.62 7.48
N VAL A 364 -26.88 -1.72 8.64
CA VAL A 364 -26.23 -1.48 9.95
C VAL A 364 -25.26 -2.62 10.26
N GLU A 365 -25.70 -3.86 10.09
CA GLU A 365 -24.86 -5.04 10.29
C GLU A 365 -23.75 -5.15 9.23
N GLN A 366 -24.03 -4.75 7.98
CA GLN A 366 -22.96 -4.63 6.96
C GLN A 366 -21.89 -3.63 7.40
N GLU A 367 -22.28 -2.41 7.80
CA GLU A 367 -21.35 -1.38 8.27
C GLU A 367 -20.54 -1.87 9.48
N GLU A 368 -21.19 -2.53 10.44
CA GLU A 368 -20.54 -3.13 11.59
C GLU A 368 -19.45 -4.14 11.16
N PHE A 369 -19.77 -5.03 10.23
CA PHE A 369 -18.78 -5.98 9.71
C PHE A 369 -17.59 -5.26 9.05
N PHE A 370 -17.84 -4.28 8.19
CA PHE A 370 -16.80 -3.56 7.48
C PHE A 370 -15.89 -2.76 8.43
N CYS A 371 -16.46 -2.12 9.43
CA CYS A 371 -15.72 -1.27 10.35
C CYS A 371 -14.96 -2.05 11.42
N GLU A 372 -15.59 -3.08 12.02
CA GLU A 372 -15.06 -3.77 13.20
C GLU A 372 -14.43 -5.14 12.88
N HIS A 373 -14.98 -5.85 11.89
CA HIS A 373 -14.63 -7.25 11.65
C HIS A 373 -13.79 -7.49 10.39
N GLY A 374 -13.94 -6.68 9.34
CA GLY A 374 -13.32 -6.94 8.03
C GLY A 374 -11.80 -7.07 8.07
N MET A 375 -11.11 -6.23 8.85
CA MET A 375 -9.65 -6.36 9.05
C MET A 375 -9.28 -7.61 9.84
N ASN A 376 -10.09 -8.02 10.81
CA ASN A 376 -9.86 -9.23 11.58
C ASN A 376 -10.06 -10.47 10.70
N PHE A 377 -11.09 -10.48 9.86
CA PHE A 377 -11.28 -11.52 8.85
C PHE A 377 -10.05 -11.65 7.93
N THR A 378 -9.59 -10.54 7.35
CA THR A 378 -8.38 -10.56 6.48
C THR A 378 -7.17 -11.16 7.20
N LYS A 379 -6.98 -10.89 8.51
CA LYS A 379 -5.86 -11.45 9.28
C LYS A 379 -5.94 -12.97 9.47
N LEU A 380 -7.13 -13.54 9.52
CA LEU A 380 -7.32 -14.99 9.68
C LEU A 380 -6.91 -15.78 8.43
N VAL A 381 -7.12 -15.19 7.24
CA VAL A 381 -6.84 -15.85 5.95
C VAL A 381 -5.68 -15.16 5.19
N ARG A 382 -4.69 -14.62 5.91
CA ARG A 382 -3.53 -13.95 5.30
C ARG A 382 -2.73 -14.91 4.43
N ARG A 383 -2.35 -14.42 3.25
CA ARG A 383 -1.61 -15.18 2.25
C ARG A 383 -0.23 -14.61 1.99
N ALA A 384 0.71 -15.48 1.66
CA ALA A 384 2.07 -15.13 1.25
C ALA A 384 2.43 -15.86 -0.05
N GLY A 385 3.11 -15.16 -0.96
CA GLY A 385 3.72 -15.78 -2.12
C GLY A 385 4.77 -16.81 -1.72
N ARG A 386 4.94 -17.86 -2.55
CA ARG A 386 5.84 -19.00 -2.30
C ARG A 386 7.26 -18.55 -1.93
N ASP A 387 7.85 -17.65 -2.71
CA ASP A 387 9.25 -17.24 -2.53
C ASP A 387 9.49 -16.58 -1.16
N CYS A 388 8.61 -15.64 -0.76
CA CYS A 388 8.74 -14.94 0.52
C CYS A 388 8.51 -15.90 1.69
N ARG A 389 7.52 -16.79 1.60
CA ARG A 389 7.26 -17.75 2.65
C ARG A 389 8.38 -18.79 2.76
N GLN A 390 8.88 -19.32 1.64
CA GLN A 390 9.99 -20.27 1.62
C GLN A 390 11.26 -19.68 2.25
N ALA A 391 11.56 -18.39 1.99
CA ALA A 391 12.70 -17.72 2.62
C ALA A 391 12.57 -17.68 4.15
N SER A 392 11.37 -17.48 4.67
CA SER A 392 11.10 -17.50 6.11
C SER A 392 11.22 -18.94 6.67
N ASP A 393 10.69 -19.93 5.98
CA ASP A 393 10.78 -21.35 6.38
C ASP A 393 12.24 -21.84 6.36
N ASP A 394 13.06 -21.39 5.40
CA ASP A 394 14.51 -21.65 5.37
C ASP A 394 15.21 -21.08 6.62
N LEU A 395 14.82 -19.88 7.08
CA LEU A 395 15.37 -19.30 8.32
C LEU A 395 14.93 -20.07 9.56
N VAL A 396 13.70 -20.57 9.60
CA VAL A 396 13.21 -21.47 10.68
C VAL A 396 14.00 -22.76 10.69
N ALA A 397 14.15 -23.41 9.53
CA ALA A 397 14.90 -24.67 9.40
C ALA A 397 16.39 -24.54 9.79
N ALA A 398 16.97 -23.35 9.55
CA ALA A 398 18.33 -23.02 9.98
C ALA A 398 18.44 -22.65 11.47
N GLY A 399 17.34 -22.68 12.25
CA GLY A 399 17.31 -22.26 13.65
C GLY A 399 17.55 -20.76 13.86
N LYS A 400 17.42 -19.95 12.79
CA LYS A 400 17.71 -18.52 12.82
C LYS A 400 16.47 -17.63 12.97
N LEU A 401 15.24 -18.17 12.88
CA LEU A 401 14.00 -17.40 13.01
C LEU A 401 13.17 -17.90 14.19
N THR A 402 12.83 -16.96 15.09
CA THR A 402 11.92 -17.20 16.21
C THR A 402 10.69 -16.32 16.07
N MET A 403 9.50 -16.93 16.17
CA MET A 403 8.23 -16.22 16.20
C MET A 403 7.77 -16.04 17.65
N LEU A 404 7.37 -14.82 18.02
CA LEU A 404 6.89 -14.49 19.36
C LEU A 404 5.52 -13.81 19.28
N ALA A 405 4.54 -14.40 19.97
CA ALA A 405 3.24 -13.75 20.16
C ALA A 405 3.36 -12.64 21.20
N GLY A 406 2.93 -11.43 20.85
CA GLY A 406 2.93 -10.29 21.76
C GLY A 406 2.70 -8.96 21.03
N GLU A 407 2.23 -8.00 21.77
CA GLU A 407 2.08 -6.62 21.30
C GLU A 407 3.32 -5.82 21.70
N VAL A 408 4.10 -5.35 20.72
CA VAL A 408 5.25 -4.48 21.00
C VAL A 408 4.74 -3.13 21.53
N LEU A 409 5.26 -2.72 22.67
CA LEU A 409 4.92 -1.45 23.31
C LEU A 409 5.98 -0.38 23.03
N ARG A 410 7.27 -0.74 23.16
CA ARG A 410 8.38 0.18 22.89
C ARG A 410 9.68 -0.57 22.62
N VAL A 411 10.58 0.11 21.95
CA VAL A 411 11.96 -0.28 21.70
C VAL A 411 12.86 0.77 22.32
N ASP A 412 13.69 0.38 23.27
CA ASP A 412 14.58 1.27 24.01
C ASP A 412 16.05 0.96 23.70
N ALA A 413 16.95 1.95 23.80
CA ALA A 413 18.38 1.68 23.84
C ALA A 413 18.75 0.91 25.11
N CYS A 414 19.75 0.02 25.02
CA CYS A 414 20.23 -0.73 26.15
C CYS A 414 20.76 0.18 27.26
N ALA A 415 20.37 -0.05 28.50
CA ALA A 415 20.76 0.78 29.64
C ALA A 415 22.27 0.74 29.94
N SER A 416 22.98 -0.28 29.49
CA SER A 416 24.44 -0.43 29.63
C SER A 416 25.24 0.52 28.73
N GLY A 417 24.58 1.25 27.79
CA GLY A 417 25.24 2.07 26.77
C GLY A 417 25.83 1.27 25.61
N GLU A 418 25.65 -0.04 25.60
CA GLU A 418 26.04 -0.90 24.46
C GLU A 418 25.18 -0.61 23.22
N PRO A 419 25.66 -0.85 22.00
CA PRO A 419 24.96 -0.53 20.75
C PRO A 419 23.84 -1.52 20.44
N PHE A 420 22.98 -1.80 21.41
CA PHE A 420 21.86 -2.73 21.29
C PHE A 420 20.53 -2.08 21.68
N ALA A 421 19.46 -2.64 21.13
CA ALA A 421 18.09 -2.37 21.53
C ALA A 421 17.56 -3.43 22.48
N THR A 422 16.68 -3.00 23.39
CA THR A 422 15.80 -3.88 24.15
C THR A 422 14.35 -3.64 23.72
N VAL A 423 13.50 -4.65 23.78
CA VAL A 423 12.09 -4.53 23.42
C VAL A 423 11.20 -4.89 24.59
N THR A 424 10.23 -4.01 24.88
CA THR A 424 9.14 -4.29 25.82
C THR A 424 7.88 -4.61 25.03
N TYR A 425 7.25 -5.73 25.37
CA TYR A 425 6.03 -6.20 24.71
C TYR A 425 5.02 -6.69 25.75
N ARG A 426 3.75 -6.77 25.36
CA ARG A 426 2.65 -7.26 26.20
C ARG A 426 2.17 -8.62 25.67
N ILE A 427 2.02 -9.59 26.58
CA ILE A 427 1.41 -10.89 26.32
C ILE A 427 0.45 -11.25 27.46
N ALA A 428 -0.76 -11.67 27.13
CA ALA A 428 -1.80 -12.00 28.11
C ALA A 428 -1.98 -10.92 29.21
N GLY A 429 -1.94 -9.63 28.81
CA GLY A 429 -2.08 -8.48 29.72
C GLY A 429 -0.84 -8.12 30.52
N SER A 430 0.22 -8.92 30.51
CA SER A 430 1.46 -8.68 31.28
C SER A 430 2.55 -8.08 30.39
N GLU A 431 3.20 -7.02 30.86
CA GLU A 431 4.38 -6.45 30.20
C GLU A 431 5.64 -7.27 30.51
N ARG A 432 6.45 -7.48 29.48
CA ARG A 432 7.72 -8.22 29.56
C ARG A 432 8.78 -7.51 28.72
N THR A 433 10.02 -7.60 29.18
CA THR A 433 11.20 -7.25 28.38
C THR A 433 11.78 -8.51 27.77
N HIS A 434 12.11 -8.48 26.50
CA HIS A 434 12.74 -9.63 25.82
C HIS A 434 14.15 -9.86 26.40
N PRO A 435 14.53 -11.11 26.68
CA PRO A 435 15.84 -11.40 27.30
C PRO A 435 17.03 -11.16 26.36
N VAL A 436 16.80 -11.19 25.05
CA VAL A 436 17.83 -10.97 24.03
C VAL A 436 17.83 -9.50 23.62
N SER A 437 19.01 -8.90 23.50
CA SER A 437 19.23 -7.57 22.93
C SER A 437 19.50 -7.65 21.42
N PHE A 438 19.15 -6.59 20.69
CA PHE A 438 19.15 -6.58 19.23
C PHE A 438 20.09 -5.51 18.67
N ALA A 439 20.97 -5.89 17.74
CA ALA A 439 21.85 -4.97 17.01
C ALA A 439 21.07 -4.04 16.08
N ALA A 440 19.95 -4.56 15.55
CA ALA A 440 19.07 -3.80 14.68
C ALA A 440 17.59 -4.15 14.91
N VAL A 441 16.73 -3.18 14.64
CA VAL A 441 15.27 -3.31 14.68
C VAL A 441 14.70 -2.84 13.36
N VAL A 442 13.87 -3.70 12.74
CA VAL A 442 13.10 -3.40 11.52
C VAL A 442 11.62 -3.31 11.91
N ASN A 443 11.05 -2.13 11.81
CA ASN A 443 9.66 -1.90 12.11
C ASN A 443 8.79 -2.20 10.87
N CYS A 444 7.93 -3.22 11.00
CA CYS A 444 6.88 -3.60 10.07
C CYS A 444 5.52 -3.65 10.79
N GLY A 445 5.36 -2.87 11.86
CA GLY A 445 4.23 -2.92 12.80
C GLY A 445 2.94 -2.26 12.32
N GLY A 446 2.92 -1.74 11.09
CA GLY A 446 1.78 -1.06 10.48
C GLY A 446 1.87 0.46 10.58
N PHE A 447 0.75 1.11 10.25
CA PHE A 447 0.67 2.56 10.09
C PHE A 447 0.12 3.25 11.33
N GLU A 448 0.34 4.57 11.41
CA GLU A 448 -0.29 5.44 12.40
C GLU A 448 -1.81 5.45 12.21
N GLU A 449 -2.53 5.66 13.30
CA GLU A 449 -3.94 6.02 13.26
C GLU A 449 -4.09 7.48 12.86
N LEU A 450 -5.14 7.82 12.10
CA LEU A 450 -5.25 9.15 11.49
C LEU A 450 -5.46 10.29 12.51
N ASP A 451 -6.07 10.01 13.67
CA ASP A 451 -6.21 11.00 14.75
C ASP A 451 -4.86 11.37 15.41
N ALA A 452 -3.85 10.53 15.25
CA ALA A 452 -2.48 10.73 15.71
C ALA A 452 -1.47 10.85 14.57
N CYS A 453 -1.95 11.12 13.32
CA CYS A 453 -1.12 11.13 12.13
C CYS A 453 -0.09 12.27 12.15
N THR A 454 1.18 11.92 11.94
CA THR A 454 2.30 12.86 11.92
C THR A 454 2.61 13.42 10.53
N ALA A 455 1.95 12.95 9.47
CA ALA A 455 2.13 13.48 8.11
C ALA A 455 1.67 14.94 8.03
N PRO A 456 2.55 15.91 7.71
CA PRO A 456 2.22 17.34 7.82
C PRO A 456 1.00 17.75 6.98
N PHE A 457 0.91 17.25 5.75
CA PHE A 457 -0.21 17.53 4.85
C PHE A 457 -1.55 17.05 5.41
N LEU A 458 -1.62 15.78 5.86
CA LEU A 458 -2.85 15.21 6.40
C LEU A 458 -3.26 15.91 7.71
N ALA A 459 -2.29 16.18 8.60
CA ALA A 459 -2.53 16.90 9.85
C ALA A 459 -3.09 18.31 9.57
N SER A 460 -2.50 19.05 8.62
CA SER A 460 -2.98 20.37 8.20
C SER A 460 -4.37 20.31 7.57
N ALA A 461 -4.64 19.35 6.68
CA ALA A 461 -5.94 19.17 6.06
C ALA A 461 -7.04 18.89 7.10
N MET A 462 -6.75 18.06 8.11
CA MET A 462 -7.67 17.77 9.21
C MET A 462 -7.89 18.99 10.12
N GLN A 463 -6.82 19.71 10.47
CA GLN A 463 -6.91 20.95 11.28
C GLN A 463 -7.75 22.02 10.60
N ASN A 464 -7.67 22.13 9.27
CA ASN A 464 -8.44 23.08 8.48
C ASN A 464 -9.83 22.57 8.07
N GLY A 465 -10.26 21.42 8.57
CA GLY A 465 -11.59 20.86 8.35
C GLY A 465 -11.85 20.35 6.93
N LEU A 466 -10.80 20.15 6.11
CA LEU A 466 -10.92 19.62 4.74
C LEU A 466 -11.19 18.12 4.72
N CYS A 467 -10.77 17.41 5.76
CA CYS A 467 -11.03 15.99 5.93
C CYS A 467 -11.09 15.61 7.42
N ARG A 468 -11.56 14.41 7.70
CA ARG A 468 -11.55 13.83 9.06
C ARG A 468 -11.41 12.31 8.99
N PRO A 469 -10.89 11.65 10.03
CA PRO A 469 -10.88 10.20 10.11
C PRO A 469 -12.28 9.61 10.01
N ASN A 470 -12.40 8.42 9.39
CA ASN A 470 -13.62 7.63 9.45
C ASN A 470 -13.71 6.85 10.78
N ARG A 471 -14.81 6.12 11.00
CA ARG A 471 -15.05 5.32 12.23
C ARG A 471 -13.91 4.37 12.59
N THR A 472 -13.18 3.87 11.60
CA THR A 472 -12.07 2.92 11.81
C THR A 472 -10.74 3.57 12.17
N ASN A 473 -10.64 4.88 12.05
CA ASN A 473 -9.41 5.68 12.23
C ASN A 473 -8.23 5.28 11.30
N ARG A 474 -8.50 4.44 10.28
CA ARG A 474 -7.51 3.97 9.30
C ARG A 474 -7.60 4.68 7.96
N GLY A 475 -8.74 5.30 7.67
CA GLY A 475 -8.99 6.04 6.45
C GLY A 475 -9.74 7.34 6.72
N LEU A 476 -9.78 8.20 5.71
CA LEU A 476 -10.54 9.44 5.74
C LEU A 476 -12.01 9.17 5.42
N LEU A 477 -12.92 9.83 6.14
CA LEU A 477 -14.34 9.75 5.84
C LEU A 477 -14.63 10.47 4.52
N VAL A 478 -15.29 9.78 3.60
CA VAL A 478 -15.74 10.32 2.31
C VAL A 478 -17.18 9.97 2.04
N ASN A 479 -17.85 10.78 1.21
CA ASN A 479 -19.17 10.48 0.66
C ASN A 479 -19.08 9.44 -0.50
N GLY A 480 -20.21 9.15 -1.17
CA GLY A 480 -20.25 8.22 -2.30
C GLY A 480 -19.49 8.68 -3.54
N ASP A 481 -19.13 9.95 -3.60
CA ASP A 481 -18.43 10.60 -4.70
C ASP A 481 -16.93 10.83 -4.39
N PHE A 482 -16.40 10.14 -3.39
CA PHE A 482 -15.01 10.22 -2.93
C PHE A 482 -14.61 11.54 -2.25
N GLU A 483 -15.57 12.44 -1.98
CA GLU A 483 -15.29 13.73 -1.34
C GLU A 483 -15.23 13.60 0.19
N ALA A 484 -14.15 14.10 0.77
CA ALA A 484 -14.04 14.34 2.22
C ALA A 484 -14.65 15.70 2.60
N SER A 485 -14.57 16.68 1.71
CA SER A 485 -15.26 17.98 1.72
C SER A 485 -15.42 18.45 0.27
N PRO A 486 -16.17 19.52 -0.02
CA PRO A 486 -16.43 19.95 -1.39
C PRO A 486 -15.16 20.13 -2.22
N ASN A 487 -15.07 19.42 -3.34
CA ASN A 487 -13.92 19.38 -4.25
C ASN A 487 -12.59 18.86 -3.62
N PHE A 488 -12.64 18.21 -2.48
CA PHE A 488 -11.47 17.58 -1.83
C PHE A 488 -11.67 16.06 -1.79
N TYR A 489 -11.06 15.37 -2.73
CA TYR A 489 -11.26 13.95 -3.01
C TYR A 489 -10.15 13.10 -2.41
N VAL A 490 -10.45 11.83 -2.16
CA VAL A 490 -9.48 10.86 -1.62
C VAL A 490 -9.48 9.60 -2.49
N ILE A 491 -8.30 9.05 -2.77
CA ILE A 491 -8.13 7.78 -3.50
C ILE A 491 -7.01 6.94 -2.88
N GLY A 492 -7.14 5.61 -3.02
CA GLY A 492 -6.12 4.67 -2.55
C GLY A 492 -6.33 4.22 -1.10
N PRO A 493 -5.25 3.87 -0.36
CA PRO A 493 -5.32 3.29 0.98
C PRO A 493 -6.12 4.09 2.01
N LEU A 494 -6.12 5.42 1.90
CA LEU A 494 -6.89 6.30 2.78
C LEU A 494 -8.43 6.18 2.63
N LEU A 495 -8.93 5.41 1.67
CA LEU A 495 -10.34 5.03 1.57
C LEU A 495 -10.71 3.84 2.47
N GLY A 496 -9.75 3.14 3.04
CA GLY A 496 -9.99 1.98 3.89
C GLY A 496 -10.89 2.29 5.08
N GLY A 497 -11.86 1.42 5.37
CA GLY A 497 -12.83 1.59 6.46
C GLY A 497 -14.04 2.46 6.11
N ASN A 498 -14.21 2.88 4.84
CA ASN A 498 -15.44 3.53 4.41
C ASN A 498 -16.53 2.51 4.06
N PHE A 499 -17.75 2.85 4.45
CA PHE A 499 -18.97 2.13 4.09
C PHE A 499 -20.04 3.12 3.65
N ASN A 500 -20.29 3.21 2.35
CA ASN A 500 -21.32 4.05 1.75
C ASN A 500 -21.87 3.40 0.47
N ALA A 501 -22.65 4.11 -0.34
CA ALA A 501 -23.27 3.55 -1.54
C ALA A 501 -22.25 2.99 -2.55
N ASN A 502 -21.13 3.67 -2.75
CA ASN A 502 -20.16 3.36 -3.79
C ASN A 502 -18.84 2.77 -3.25
N ILE A 503 -18.54 2.97 -1.95
CA ILE A 503 -17.28 2.59 -1.33
C ILE A 503 -17.57 1.70 -0.14
N ARG A 504 -17.26 0.40 -0.25
CA ARG A 504 -17.45 -0.62 0.80
C ARG A 504 -16.20 -1.47 0.90
N PHE A 505 -15.15 -0.92 1.54
CA PHE A 505 -13.87 -1.59 1.70
C PHE A 505 -13.31 -1.38 3.10
N TRP A 506 -13.00 -2.46 3.81
CA TRP A 506 -12.27 -2.37 5.08
C TRP A 506 -10.78 -2.08 4.89
N HIS A 507 -10.21 -2.32 3.69
CA HIS A 507 -8.87 -1.88 3.29
C HIS A 507 -8.78 -1.74 1.76
N VAL A 508 -7.91 -0.86 1.28
CA VAL A 508 -7.70 -0.57 -0.16
C VAL A 508 -6.20 -0.57 -0.46
N GLU A 509 -5.64 -1.75 -0.70
CA GLU A 509 -4.20 -1.92 -0.93
C GLU A 509 -3.87 -2.66 -2.24
N SER A 510 -4.84 -3.36 -2.85
CA SER A 510 -4.60 -4.11 -4.07
C SER A 510 -4.81 -3.27 -5.33
N ALA A 511 -3.95 -3.46 -6.35
CA ALA A 511 -4.03 -2.76 -7.62
C ALA A 511 -5.41 -2.91 -8.31
N PRO A 512 -6.06 -4.09 -8.36
CA PRO A 512 -7.40 -4.23 -8.95
C PRO A 512 -8.48 -3.39 -8.24
N ARG A 513 -8.45 -3.31 -6.90
CA ARG A 513 -9.39 -2.47 -6.14
C ARG A 513 -9.16 -0.99 -6.42
N ILE A 514 -7.91 -0.55 -6.38
CA ILE A 514 -7.54 0.84 -6.69
C ILE A 514 -7.98 1.19 -8.11
N ARG A 515 -7.83 0.28 -9.08
CA ARG A 515 -8.28 0.48 -10.47
C ARG A 515 -9.79 0.71 -10.55
N SER A 516 -10.58 -0.14 -9.90
CA SER A 516 -12.05 0.01 -9.88
C SER A 516 -12.47 1.35 -9.29
N LEU A 517 -11.88 1.75 -8.16
CA LEU A 517 -12.15 3.03 -7.51
C LEU A 517 -11.67 4.22 -8.35
N ALA A 518 -10.52 4.12 -8.99
CA ALA A 518 -9.96 5.14 -9.89
C ALA A 518 -10.90 5.41 -11.07
N LYS A 519 -11.48 4.36 -11.67
CA LYS A 519 -12.47 4.50 -12.73
C LYS A 519 -13.70 5.27 -12.27
N SER A 520 -14.23 4.95 -11.07
CA SER A 520 -15.39 5.64 -10.51
C SER A 520 -15.08 7.10 -10.17
N LEU A 521 -13.93 7.38 -9.57
CA LEU A 521 -13.50 8.75 -9.28
C LEU A 521 -13.27 9.56 -10.56
N ALA A 522 -12.63 9.01 -11.56
CA ALA A 522 -12.40 9.70 -12.85
C ALA A 522 -13.73 10.06 -13.53
N ALA A 523 -14.72 9.16 -13.54
CA ALA A 523 -16.04 9.43 -14.07
C ALA A 523 -16.72 10.60 -13.33
N HIS A 524 -16.61 10.64 -11.98
CA HIS A 524 -17.14 11.73 -11.18
C HIS A 524 -16.41 13.05 -11.45
N LEU A 525 -15.08 13.04 -11.52
CA LEU A 525 -14.29 14.24 -11.86
C LEU A 525 -14.70 14.79 -13.22
N VAL A 526 -14.84 13.96 -14.25
CA VAL A 526 -15.31 14.36 -15.59
C VAL A 526 -16.69 15.02 -15.54
N ALA A 527 -17.63 14.39 -14.83
CA ALA A 527 -18.99 14.95 -14.66
C ALA A 527 -18.97 16.32 -13.97
N SER A 528 -18.11 16.49 -12.97
CA SER A 528 -17.98 17.75 -12.20
C SER A 528 -17.22 18.86 -12.93
N LEU A 529 -16.60 18.57 -14.09
CA LEU A 529 -15.97 19.58 -14.96
C LEU A 529 -16.91 20.16 -16.02
N GLN A 530 -18.08 19.54 -16.20
CA GLN A 530 -19.09 20.08 -17.11
C GLN A 530 -19.76 21.33 -16.48
N PRO A 531 -20.00 22.39 -17.26
CA PRO A 531 -20.78 23.52 -16.75
C PRO A 531 -22.14 23.03 -16.27
N CYS A 532 -22.52 23.40 -15.04
CA CYS A 532 -23.87 23.12 -14.56
C CYS A 532 -24.85 23.82 -15.55
N GLU A 533 -25.58 23.07 -16.35
CA GLU A 533 -26.67 23.67 -17.11
C GLU A 533 -27.61 24.32 -16.10
N PRO A 534 -27.93 25.64 -16.25
CA PRO A 534 -28.89 26.26 -15.36
C PRO A 534 -30.19 25.47 -15.47
N PRO A 535 -30.88 25.20 -14.36
CA PRO A 535 -32.14 24.46 -14.38
C PRO A 535 -33.07 25.12 -15.41
N THR A 536 -33.44 24.35 -16.43
CA THR A 536 -34.38 24.79 -17.46
C THR A 536 -35.61 25.32 -16.74
N ARG A 537 -35.82 26.65 -16.79
CA ARG A 537 -37.02 27.24 -16.24
C ARG A 537 -38.21 26.60 -16.97
N LEU A 538 -38.89 25.71 -16.28
CA LEU A 538 -40.23 25.28 -16.67
C LEU A 538 -41.08 26.54 -16.76
N ASN A 539 -41.27 27.02 -17.98
CA ASN A 539 -42.30 28.00 -18.26
C ASN A 539 -43.65 27.34 -17.97
N LEU A 540 -44.13 27.54 -16.76
CA LEU A 540 -45.54 27.33 -16.45
C LEU A 540 -46.32 28.35 -17.29
N CYS A 541 -46.77 27.96 -18.50
CA CYS A 541 -47.86 28.61 -19.16
C CYS A 541 -49.11 28.46 -18.29
N LEU A 542 -49.40 29.49 -17.52
CA LEU A 542 -50.76 29.73 -17.02
C LEU A 542 -51.59 30.10 -18.25
N THR A 543 -52.35 29.14 -18.77
CA THR A 543 -53.49 29.46 -19.64
C THR A 543 -54.70 29.64 -18.70
N GLU A 544 -55.31 30.84 -18.85
CA GLU A 544 -56.60 31.24 -18.27
C GLU A 544 -57.74 30.29 -18.66
#